data_366d977690459750249efd41c91ba50e
#
_entry.id   366d977690459750249efd41c91ba50e
#
_cell.length_a   1.000
_cell.length_b   1.000
_cell.length_c   1.000
_cell.angle_alpha   90.00
_cell.angle_beta   90.00
_cell.angle_gamma   90.00
#
_symmetry.space_group_name_H-M   'P 1'
#
loop_
_entity.id
_entity.type
_entity.pdbx_description
1 polymer ?
#
loop_
_entity_poly.entity_id
_entity_poly.type
_entity_poly.pdbx_seq_one_letter_code
_entity_poly.pdbx_strand_id
1 'polypeptide(L)'
;MLVWALRFVEEYADDILAAFEEHRRLVEIAEELKGPWRKGSGLRLVTYLEQLEAKGRPVPALIRGTKISTPGVFLAGLTGTPIAKVHQVMNYPRWKAYKVQYPGRCLLDTPITAQLGGEPWHGPFDFHDVPGILKHLVTACFIVLGYLTGMRTGELMALENGCCPDPQGPPEAARRHLIYARQFKVARDEDGNHQSAGLVREAPWVAVPQVVTAVRVLERLGGHGLLFAIEVHDPLQPERRSGRSLAIATMSNRIESFIDWVNTHAHNRGRQAEAIPADLHGRVGTGRFRRTLAWHIARRPGGLVALAVQYGHMRTLISEGYGSRSRGGIHDLLDFETARTVAEHLSEVHEAIQVGEGVSGPAARRLINAAAQEHHRFGGIITSIRQANDLLSDPTLNVFENKEAFLFCNYDRAKALCHPGRNAKSEPPSLDRCKVNCANIARTDTHAHQLREAADGLGRQAVSGLVPEPLADRLRERAQVLTELADQHDHDRVLAAAGADL
;
A
#
# COMPACT_ATOMS: atom_id res chain seq x y z
N MET A 1 -6.34 1.62 17.14
CA MET A 1 -5.68 2.56 16.23
C MET A 1 -6.32 2.59 14.84
N LEU A 2 -6.40 1.50 14.08
CA LEU A 2 -6.98 1.52 12.72
C LEU A 2 -8.43 2.03 12.69
N VAL A 3 -9.27 1.63 13.62
CA VAL A 3 -10.66 2.11 13.70
C VAL A 3 -10.75 3.64 13.81
N TRP A 4 -9.91 4.26 14.65
CA TRP A 4 -9.84 5.71 14.74
C TRP A 4 -9.29 6.37 13.48
N ALA A 5 -8.28 5.75 12.85
CA ALA A 5 -7.77 6.25 11.58
C ALA A 5 -8.84 6.22 10.47
N LEU A 6 -9.65 5.16 10.41
CA LEU A 6 -10.78 5.06 9.49
C LEU A 6 -11.84 6.15 9.76
N ARG A 7 -12.21 6.39 11.02
CA ARG A 7 -13.12 7.50 11.37
C ARG A 7 -12.59 8.86 10.90
N PHE A 8 -11.28 9.11 11.08
CA PHE A 8 -10.68 10.35 10.59
C PHE A 8 -10.79 10.50 9.07
N VAL A 9 -10.61 9.40 8.33
CA VAL A 9 -10.60 9.40 6.86
C VAL A 9 -12.03 9.41 6.28
N GLU A 10 -12.95 8.64 6.87
CA GLU A 10 -14.28 8.42 6.30
C GLU A 10 -15.34 9.36 6.88
N GLU A 11 -15.20 9.77 8.15
CA GLU A 11 -16.23 10.53 8.85
C GLU A 11 -15.80 11.98 9.13
N TYR A 12 -14.55 12.22 9.58
CA TYR A 12 -14.11 13.53 10.09
C TYR A 12 -13.34 14.36 9.05
N ALA A 13 -12.94 13.76 7.94
CA ALA A 13 -12.09 14.42 6.95
C ALA A 13 -12.71 15.72 6.41
N ASP A 14 -13.99 15.70 6.07
CA ASP A 14 -14.66 16.87 5.48
C ASP A 14 -14.72 18.05 6.44
N ASP A 15 -15.02 17.81 7.72
CA ASP A 15 -15.02 18.86 8.75
C ASP A 15 -13.61 19.46 8.95
N ILE A 16 -12.59 18.60 8.99
CA ILE A 16 -11.18 19.02 9.17
C ILE A 16 -10.70 19.82 7.94
N LEU A 17 -11.04 19.36 6.73
CA LEU A 17 -10.65 20.03 5.49
C LEU A 17 -11.35 21.39 5.34
N ALA A 18 -12.64 21.49 5.69
CA ALA A 18 -13.35 22.77 5.72
C ALA A 18 -12.70 23.76 6.70
N ALA A 19 -12.32 23.28 7.90
CA ALA A 19 -11.59 24.10 8.86
C ALA A 19 -10.21 24.54 8.34
N PHE A 20 -9.50 23.65 7.63
CA PHE A 20 -8.21 23.96 7.03
C PHE A 20 -8.33 24.97 5.89
N GLU A 21 -9.33 24.86 5.03
CA GLU A 21 -9.59 25.81 3.96
C GLU A 21 -9.89 27.20 4.52
N GLU A 22 -10.73 27.29 5.56
CA GLU A 22 -11.01 28.57 6.23
C GLU A 22 -9.76 29.13 6.94
N HIS A 23 -9.00 28.29 7.62
CA HIS A 23 -7.72 28.69 8.21
C HIS A 23 -6.78 29.29 7.14
N ARG A 24 -6.63 28.59 6.01
CA ARG A 24 -5.78 29.03 4.88
C ARG A 24 -6.29 30.36 4.32
N ARG A 25 -7.57 30.49 4.09
CA ARG A 25 -8.19 31.76 3.62
C ARG A 25 -7.88 32.93 4.53
N LEU A 26 -8.00 32.75 5.85
CA LEU A 26 -7.67 33.80 6.81
C LEU A 26 -6.18 34.16 6.83
N VAL A 27 -5.31 33.16 6.67
CA VAL A 27 -3.86 33.38 6.57
C VAL A 27 -3.52 34.13 5.29
N GLU A 28 -4.07 33.74 4.14
CA GLU A 28 -3.86 34.41 2.84
C GLU A 28 -4.26 35.88 2.89
N ILE A 29 -5.46 36.20 3.41
CA ILE A 29 -5.91 37.59 3.60
C ILE A 29 -4.93 38.35 4.50
N ALA A 30 -4.48 37.74 5.60
CA ALA A 30 -3.56 38.41 6.51
C ALA A 30 -2.18 38.66 5.86
N GLU A 31 -1.71 37.75 4.99
CA GLU A 31 -0.47 37.89 4.22
C GLU A 31 -0.56 38.99 3.15
N GLU A 32 -1.66 39.05 2.40
CA GLU A 32 -1.90 40.09 1.40
C GLU A 32 -1.95 41.49 2.01
N LEU A 33 -2.31 41.60 3.28
CA LEU A 33 -2.35 42.86 4.03
C LEU A 33 -1.01 43.24 4.66
N LYS A 34 0.10 42.51 4.40
CA LYS A 34 1.43 42.90 4.80
C LYS A 34 1.90 44.15 4.04
N GLY A 35 2.12 45.23 4.75
CA GLY A 35 2.60 46.49 4.16
C GLY A 35 2.18 47.73 4.95
N PRO A 36 2.53 48.93 4.48
CA PRO A 36 2.13 50.17 5.13
C PRO A 36 0.61 50.35 5.08
N TRP A 37 0.00 50.52 6.22
CA TRP A 37 -1.43 50.68 6.37
C TRP A 37 -1.89 52.16 6.21
N ARG A 38 -3.09 52.36 5.67
CA ARG A 38 -3.68 53.69 5.49
C ARG A 38 -4.49 54.13 6.74
N LYS A 39 -4.71 55.45 6.89
CA LYS A 39 -5.59 55.98 7.92
C LYS A 39 -6.99 55.33 7.77
N GLY A 40 -7.58 54.84 8.85
CA GLY A 40 -8.91 54.19 8.83
C GLY A 40 -8.89 52.68 8.67
N SER A 41 -7.75 52.04 8.33
CA SER A 41 -7.67 50.58 8.10
C SER A 41 -8.02 49.73 9.33
N GLY A 42 -8.09 50.28 10.53
CA GLY A 42 -8.49 49.58 11.76
C GLY A 42 -9.97 49.65 12.10
N LEU A 43 -10.79 50.36 11.30
CA LEU A 43 -12.19 50.61 11.65
C LEU A 43 -12.99 49.29 11.77
N ARG A 44 -12.82 48.37 10.83
CA ARG A 44 -13.51 47.07 10.83
C ARG A 44 -13.21 46.27 12.10
N LEU A 45 -11.93 46.25 12.54
CA LEU A 45 -11.54 45.60 13.77
C LEU A 45 -12.20 46.28 14.99
N VAL A 46 -12.17 47.59 15.07
CA VAL A 46 -12.81 48.35 16.16
C VAL A 46 -14.31 48.03 16.22
N THR A 47 -15.01 48.10 15.07
CA THR A 47 -16.45 47.75 15.00
C THR A 47 -16.69 46.32 15.45
N TYR A 48 -15.87 45.38 15.05
CA TYR A 48 -15.95 43.96 15.51
C TYR A 48 -15.79 43.83 17.02
N LEU A 49 -14.80 44.49 17.60
CA LEU A 49 -14.55 44.50 19.04
C LEU A 49 -15.71 45.15 19.83
N GLU A 50 -16.26 46.26 19.33
CA GLU A 50 -17.41 46.91 19.94
C GLU A 50 -18.68 46.04 19.90
N GLN A 51 -18.87 45.27 18.83
CA GLN A 51 -19.96 44.30 18.75
C GLN A 51 -19.79 43.15 19.76
N LEU A 52 -18.56 42.66 19.99
CA LEU A 52 -18.28 41.66 21.00
C LEU A 52 -18.57 42.19 22.41
N GLU A 53 -18.06 43.39 22.70
CA GLU A 53 -18.24 44.04 23.99
C GLU A 53 -19.74 44.32 24.29
N ALA A 54 -20.48 44.86 23.33
CA ALA A 54 -21.92 45.12 23.45
C ALA A 54 -22.74 43.85 23.69
N LYS A 55 -22.24 42.68 23.21
CA LYS A 55 -22.90 41.37 23.44
C LYS A 55 -22.32 40.63 24.66
N GLY A 56 -21.39 41.21 25.41
CA GLY A 56 -20.69 40.54 26.51
C GLY A 56 -19.90 39.30 26.05
N ARG A 57 -19.49 39.24 24.78
CA ARG A 57 -18.79 38.08 24.25
C ARG A 57 -17.26 38.18 24.46
N PRO A 58 -16.57 37.08 24.70
CA PRO A 58 -15.12 37.08 24.84
C PRO A 58 -14.39 37.54 23.56
N VAL A 59 -13.26 38.20 23.74
CA VAL A 59 -12.39 38.65 22.63
C VAL A 59 -11.43 37.55 22.23
N PRO A 60 -11.30 37.23 20.92
CA PRO A 60 -10.32 36.26 20.45
C PRO A 60 -8.93 36.58 20.99
N ALA A 61 -8.30 35.58 21.64
CA ALA A 61 -7.00 35.69 22.26
C ALA A 61 -6.23 34.36 22.13
N LEU A 62 -4.93 34.43 21.98
CA LEU A 62 -4.06 33.27 22.07
C LEU A 62 -3.63 33.09 23.54
N ILE A 63 -4.14 32.04 24.17
CA ILE A 63 -3.90 31.70 25.57
C ILE A 63 -2.83 30.62 25.63
N ARG A 64 -1.67 30.91 26.26
CA ARG A 64 -0.60 29.93 26.50
C ARG A 64 -0.21 29.98 27.96
N GLY A 65 -0.70 29.03 28.75
CA GLY A 65 -0.59 29.06 30.21
C GLY A 65 -1.23 30.33 30.76
N THR A 66 -0.46 31.16 31.48
CA THR A 66 -0.90 32.45 32.04
C THR A 66 -0.78 33.62 31.05
N LYS A 67 -0.14 33.42 29.90
CA LYS A 67 0.11 34.48 28.93
C LYS A 67 -1.06 34.59 27.93
N ILE A 68 -1.67 35.78 27.88
CA ILE A 68 -2.73 36.14 26.94
C ILE A 68 -2.14 37.08 25.89
N SER A 69 -2.11 36.67 24.64
CA SER A 69 -1.55 37.45 23.53
C SER A 69 -2.60 37.68 22.42
N THR A 70 -2.30 38.65 21.55
CA THR A 70 -3.18 39.01 20.44
C THR A 70 -2.99 38.02 19.28
N PRO A 71 -4.05 37.36 18.77
CA PRO A 71 -3.99 36.46 17.62
C PRO A 71 -4.00 37.30 16.33
N GLY A 72 -2.84 37.88 16.01
CA GLY A 72 -2.72 38.89 14.96
C GLY A 72 -3.18 38.41 13.59
N VAL A 73 -2.75 37.20 13.17
CA VAL A 73 -3.13 36.59 11.87
C VAL A 73 -4.64 36.31 11.79
N PHE A 74 -5.20 35.72 12.83
CA PHE A 74 -6.65 35.42 12.89
C PHE A 74 -7.50 36.70 12.76
N LEU A 75 -7.21 37.72 13.58
CA LEU A 75 -7.95 38.98 13.57
C LEU A 75 -7.71 39.77 12.26
N ALA A 76 -6.53 39.70 11.68
CA ALA A 76 -6.24 40.32 10.40
C ALA A 76 -7.06 39.69 9.28
N GLY A 77 -7.05 38.36 9.20
CA GLY A 77 -7.83 37.61 8.21
C GLY A 77 -9.34 37.83 8.38
N LEU A 78 -9.82 37.78 9.62
CA LEU A 78 -11.25 37.94 9.92
C LEU A 78 -11.78 39.34 9.60
N THR A 79 -11.00 40.38 9.89
CA THR A 79 -11.47 41.78 9.80
C THR A 79 -10.93 42.54 8.58
N GLY A 80 -10.01 41.93 7.82
CA GLY A 80 -9.31 42.61 6.73
C GLY A 80 -8.45 43.79 7.22
N THR A 81 -7.89 43.67 8.44
CA THR A 81 -7.07 44.71 9.07
C THR A 81 -5.61 44.29 9.06
N PRO A 82 -4.65 45.13 8.59
CA PRO A 82 -3.23 44.78 8.61
C PRO A 82 -2.72 44.36 9.99
N ILE A 83 -1.90 43.33 10.07
CA ILE A 83 -1.45 42.71 11.34
C ILE A 83 -0.81 43.76 12.29
N ALA A 84 0.01 44.68 11.75
CA ALA A 84 0.59 45.76 12.56
C ALA A 84 -0.48 46.65 13.19
N LYS A 85 -1.55 46.94 12.43
CA LYS A 85 -2.67 47.75 12.92
C LYS A 85 -3.53 46.95 13.94
N VAL A 86 -3.68 45.65 13.74
CA VAL A 86 -4.33 44.78 14.74
C VAL A 86 -3.61 44.88 16.08
N HIS A 87 -2.27 44.74 16.09
CA HIS A 87 -1.49 44.87 17.31
C HIS A 87 -1.60 46.26 17.95
N GLN A 88 -1.61 47.31 17.12
CA GLN A 88 -1.76 48.69 17.61
C GLN A 88 -3.12 48.88 18.31
N VAL A 89 -4.24 48.47 17.65
CA VAL A 89 -5.59 48.60 18.22
C VAL A 89 -5.73 47.78 19.48
N MET A 90 -5.29 46.50 19.46
CA MET A 90 -5.38 45.59 20.59
C MET A 90 -4.52 46.01 21.80
N ASN A 91 -3.58 46.94 21.63
CA ASN A 91 -2.79 47.53 22.70
C ASN A 91 -3.40 48.81 23.27
N TYR A 92 -4.50 49.34 22.71
CA TYR A 92 -5.20 50.47 23.35
C TYR A 92 -5.72 50.04 24.73
N PRO A 93 -5.68 50.88 25.74
CA PRO A 93 -6.02 50.56 27.13
C PRO A 93 -7.35 49.81 27.25
N ARG A 94 -8.40 50.27 26.54
CA ARG A 94 -9.73 49.62 26.51
C ARG A 94 -9.66 48.17 26.07
N TRP A 95 -9.10 47.92 24.88
CA TRP A 95 -9.10 46.58 24.28
C TRP A 95 -8.09 45.66 24.96
N LYS A 96 -6.99 46.19 25.45
CA LYS A 96 -6.04 45.44 26.25
C LYS A 96 -6.65 44.95 27.54
N ALA A 97 -7.39 45.81 28.27
CA ALA A 97 -8.09 45.44 29.52
C ALA A 97 -9.20 44.41 29.22
N TYR A 98 -10.03 44.67 28.21
CA TYR A 98 -11.14 43.78 27.83
C TYR A 98 -10.64 42.38 27.44
N LYS A 99 -9.58 42.27 26.61
CA LYS A 99 -8.95 41.02 26.24
C LYS A 99 -8.44 40.22 27.45
N VAL A 100 -7.87 40.87 28.44
CA VAL A 100 -7.36 40.23 29.67
C VAL A 100 -8.52 39.76 30.53
N GLN A 101 -9.59 40.54 30.61
CA GLN A 101 -10.76 40.23 31.45
C GLN A 101 -11.62 39.13 30.83
N TYR A 102 -11.80 39.15 29.52
CA TYR A 102 -12.67 38.22 28.78
C TYR A 102 -11.95 37.61 27.56
N PRO A 103 -10.90 36.80 27.78
CA PRO A 103 -10.21 36.14 26.68
C PRO A 103 -11.05 34.97 26.14
N GLY A 104 -11.13 34.86 24.81
CA GLY A 104 -11.84 33.80 24.12
C GLY A 104 -10.98 33.03 23.13
N ARG A 105 -11.49 31.90 22.70
CA ARG A 105 -10.90 31.09 21.64
C ARG A 105 -11.05 31.80 20.28
N CYS A 106 -10.18 31.46 19.32
CA CYS A 106 -10.23 31.94 17.94
C CYS A 106 -11.05 30.98 17.07
N LEU A 107 -12.35 30.86 17.37
CA LEU A 107 -13.21 29.87 16.72
C LEU A 107 -13.45 30.21 15.24
N LEU A 108 -13.33 29.19 14.41
CA LEU A 108 -13.68 29.25 13.00
C LEU A 108 -15.18 29.04 12.83
N ASP A 109 -15.76 29.71 11.85
CA ASP A 109 -17.16 29.55 11.46
C ASP A 109 -17.29 28.45 10.39
N THR A 110 -16.99 27.21 10.81
CA THR A 110 -17.07 26.01 9.97
C THR A 110 -17.99 24.99 10.64
N PRO A 111 -18.85 24.30 9.88
CA PRO A 111 -19.76 23.31 10.43
C PRO A 111 -19.00 22.10 10.94
N ILE A 112 -19.52 21.47 12.01
CA ILE A 112 -19.13 20.13 12.44
C ILE A 112 -20.31 19.22 12.14
N THR A 113 -20.15 18.37 11.13
CA THR A 113 -21.21 17.51 10.59
C THR A 113 -21.12 16.09 11.06
N ALA A 114 -19.91 15.60 11.29
CA ALA A 114 -19.67 14.24 11.74
C ALA A 114 -20.03 14.05 13.23
N GLN A 115 -20.42 12.83 13.57
CA GLN A 115 -20.88 12.47 14.89
C GLN A 115 -20.07 11.34 15.50
N LEU A 116 -19.98 11.33 16.82
CA LEU A 116 -19.40 10.25 17.60
C LEU A 116 -20.39 9.85 18.70
N GLY A 117 -21.07 8.73 18.50
CA GLY A 117 -22.07 8.25 19.45
C GLY A 117 -23.32 9.14 19.55
N GLY A 118 -23.72 9.78 18.45
CA GLY A 118 -24.92 10.65 18.39
C GLY A 118 -24.66 12.12 18.74
N GLU A 119 -23.44 12.45 19.17
CA GLU A 119 -23.02 13.82 19.47
C GLU A 119 -22.00 14.30 18.43
N PRO A 120 -21.87 15.62 18.16
CA PRO A 120 -20.80 16.13 17.32
C PRO A 120 -19.44 15.61 17.79
N TRP A 121 -18.65 15.04 16.89
CA TRP A 121 -17.37 14.42 17.24
C TRP A 121 -16.34 15.42 17.80
N HIS A 122 -16.45 16.67 17.43
CA HIS A 122 -15.60 17.77 17.91
C HIS A 122 -16.43 19.02 18.15
N GLY A 123 -15.99 19.91 19.01
CA GLY A 123 -16.55 21.27 19.09
C GLY A 123 -16.05 22.15 17.96
N PRO A 124 -16.50 23.44 17.87
CA PRO A 124 -15.96 24.37 16.87
C PRO A 124 -14.44 24.44 16.92
N PHE A 125 -13.78 24.37 15.74
CA PHE A 125 -12.33 24.40 15.64
C PHE A 125 -11.76 25.76 16.04
N ASP A 126 -10.68 25.74 16.81
CA ASP A 126 -9.87 26.92 17.04
C ASP A 126 -8.85 27.09 15.90
N PHE A 127 -8.69 28.30 15.39
CA PHE A 127 -7.73 28.62 14.32
C PHE A 127 -6.33 28.10 14.59
N HIS A 128 -5.89 28.14 15.85
CA HIS A 128 -4.53 27.68 16.24
C HIS A 128 -4.40 26.18 16.37
N ASP A 129 -5.53 25.46 16.51
CA ASP A 129 -5.55 23.99 16.64
C ASP A 129 -5.60 23.29 15.28
N VAL A 130 -6.08 23.98 14.21
CA VAL A 130 -6.25 23.42 12.87
C VAL A 130 -5.00 22.76 12.32
N PRO A 131 -3.79 23.36 12.38
CA PRO A 131 -2.58 22.68 11.90
C PRO A 131 -2.28 21.38 12.66
N GLY A 132 -2.66 21.29 13.93
CA GLY A 132 -2.51 20.08 14.75
C GLY A 132 -3.44 18.96 14.29
N ILE A 133 -4.74 19.27 14.15
CA ILE A 133 -5.73 18.27 13.73
C ILE A 133 -5.50 17.80 12.29
N LEU A 134 -5.03 18.70 11.41
CA LEU A 134 -4.62 18.34 10.05
C LEU A 134 -3.49 17.30 10.05
N LYS A 135 -2.48 17.47 10.91
CA LYS A 135 -1.40 16.47 11.07
C LYS A 135 -1.95 15.11 11.49
N HIS A 136 -3.00 15.09 12.32
CA HIS A 136 -3.66 13.86 12.72
C HIS A 136 -4.43 13.24 11.56
N LEU A 137 -5.11 14.02 10.72
CA LEU A 137 -5.79 13.52 9.51
C LEU A 137 -4.79 12.88 8.53
N VAL A 138 -3.67 13.57 8.23
CA VAL A 138 -2.61 13.02 7.37
C VAL A 138 -2.00 11.74 7.95
N THR A 139 -1.82 11.71 9.27
CA THR A 139 -1.31 10.51 9.97
C THR A 139 -2.32 9.37 9.89
N ALA A 140 -3.62 9.65 10.01
CA ALA A 140 -4.68 8.68 9.84
C ALA A 140 -4.69 8.09 8.41
N CYS A 141 -4.56 8.94 7.38
CA CYS A 141 -4.40 8.47 6.00
C CYS A 141 -3.17 7.55 5.85
N PHE A 142 -2.04 7.92 6.43
CA PHE A 142 -0.83 7.08 6.42
C PHE A 142 -1.06 5.72 7.09
N ILE A 143 -1.76 5.68 8.23
CA ILE A 143 -2.10 4.45 8.96
C ILE A 143 -3.01 3.57 8.10
N VAL A 144 -4.06 4.13 7.49
CA VAL A 144 -4.99 3.40 6.61
C VAL A 144 -4.25 2.83 5.41
N LEU A 145 -3.49 3.66 4.69
CA LEU A 145 -2.69 3.24 3.54
C LEU A 145 -1.69 2.13 3.93
N GLY A 146 -0.90 2.35 4.97
CA GLY A 146 0.13 1.40 5.39
C GLY A 146 -0.44 0.07 5.88
N TYR A 147 -1.56 0.12 6.59
CA TYR A 147 -2.19 -1.07 7.17
C TYR A 147 -2.94 -1.90 6.13
N LEU A 148 -3.64 -1.25 5.17
CA LEU A 148 -4.52 -1.95 4.22
C LEU A 148 -3.86 -2.28 2.89
N THR A 149 -2.74 -1.64 2.52
CA THR A 149 -1.98 -2.00 1.30
C THR A 149 -0.76 -2.86 1.59
N GLY A 150 -0.20 -2.74 2.79
CA GLY A 150 1.06 -3.38 3.14
C GLY A 150 2.29 -2.81 2.40
N MET A 151 2.19 -1.64 1.78
CA MET A 151 3.31 -0.95 1.15
C MET A 151 4.44 -0.68 2.17
N ARG A 152 5.68 -0.61 1.70
CA ARG A 152 6.79 -0.17 2.55
C ARG A 152 6.69 1.31 2.83
N THR A 153 7.18 1.74 3.98
CA THR A 153 7.13 3.16 4.38
C THR A 153 7.70 4.10 3.31
N GLY A 154 8.83 3.73 2.68
CA GLY A 154 9.42 4.55 1.60
C GLY A 154 8.55 4.60 0.34
N GLU A 155 7.83 3.51 0.03
CA GLU A 155 6.89 3.43 -1.09
C GLU A 155 5.67 4.34 -0.82
N LEU A 156 5.13 4.31 0.41
CA LEU A 156 4.03 5.20 0.84
C LEU A 156 4.42 6.68 0.78
N MET A 157 5.62 7.01 1.29
CA MET A 157 6.11 8.39 1.32
C MET A 157 6.42 8.96 -0.07
N ALA A 158 6.54 8.09 -1.08
CA ALA A 158 6.77 8.45 -2.47
C ALA A 158 5.48 8.40 -3.33
N LEU A 159 4.31 8.25 -2.72
CA LEU A 159 3.04 8.33 -3.45
C LEU A 159 2.82 9.73 -4.01
N GLU A 160 2.45 9.78 -5.28
CA GLU A 160 2.18 10.99 -6.01
C GLU A 160 0.68 11.17 -6.25
N ASN A 161 0.26 12.41 -6.46
CA ASN A 161 -1.11 12.72 -6.86
C ASN A 161 -1.48 11.95 -8.15
N GLY A 162 -2.69 11.37 -8.18
CA GLY A 162 -3.15 10.53 -9.28
C GLY A 162 -2.63 9.09 -9.26
N CYS A 163 -1.94 8.66 -8.19
CA CYS A 163 -1.42 7.29 -8.06
C CYS A 163 -2.51 6.20 -8.04
N CYS A 164 -3.75 6.57 -7.76
CA CYS A 164 -4.90 5.67 -7.71
C CYS A 164 -6.00 6.17 -8.66
N PRO A 165 -5.88 6.00 -9.98
CA PRO A 165 -6.89 6.43 -10.94
C PRO A 165 -8.19 5.65 -10.75
N ASP A 166 -9.30 6.25 -11.17
CA ASP A 166 -10.58 5.57 -11.13
C ASP A 166 -10.58 4.39 -12.13
N PRO A 167 -11.16 3.24 -11.76
CA PRO A 167 -11.17 2.07 -12.61
C PRO A 167 -11.91 2.34 -13.92
N GLN A 168 -11.26 2.03 -15.05
CA GLN A 168 -11.86 2.12 -16.37
C GLN A 168 -12.49 0.77 -16.74
N GLY A 169 -13.64 0.76 -17.42
CA GLY A 169 -14.30 -0.43 -17.94
C GLY A 169 -15.82 -0.44 -17.68
N PRO A 170 -16.53 -1.45 -18.21
CA PRO A 170 -17.98 -1.55 -18.05
C PRO A 170 -18.39 -1.75 -16.58
N PRO A 171 -19.59 -1.33 -16.18
CA PRO A 171 -20.06 -1.36 -14.78
C PRO A 171 -20.11 -2.75 -14.14
N GLU A 172 -20.21 -3.80 -14.95
CA GLU A 172 -20.39 -5.19 -14.51
C GLU A 172 -19.09 -5.94 -14.20
N ALA A 173 -17.93 -5.44 -14.64
CA ALA A 173 -16.65 -6.00 -14.25
C ALA A 173 -16.33 -5.62 -12.79
N ALA A 174 -15.94 -6.59 -11.97
CA ALA A 174 -15.48 -6.34 -10.60
C ALA A 174 -14.34 -5.31 -10.62
N ARG A 175 -14.67 -4.03 -10.43
CA ARG A 175 -13.73 -2.91 -10.53
C ARG A 175 -12.78 -2.95 -9.36
N ARG A 176 -11.51 -3.21 -9.63
CA ARG A 176 -10.44 -3.17 -8.64
C ARG A 176 -9.76 -1.80 -8.71
N HIS A 177 -9.65 -1.11 -7.59
CA HIS A 177 -8.80 0.06 -7.50
C HIS A 177 -7.34 -0.38 -7.37
N LEU A 178 -6.47 0.26 -8.13
CA LEU A 178 -5.05 -0.06 -8.22
C LEU A 178 -4.22 1.18 -7.89
N ILE A 179 -3.16 0.99 -7.09
CA ILE A 179 -2.19 2.05 -6.79
C ILE A 179 -0.93 1.80 -7.61
N TYR A 180 -0.59 2.75 -8.46
CA TYR A 180 0.63 2.79 -9.26
C TYR A 180 1.68 3.61 -8.51
N ALA A 181 2.76 2.97 -8.10
CA ALA A 181 3.78 3.62 -7.30
C ALA A 181 5.16 3.00 -7.53
N ARG A 182 6.20 3.71 -7.08
CA ARG A 182 7.58 3.26 -7.18
C ARG A 182 7.92 2.28 -6.06
N GLN A 183 8.67 1.24 -6.41
CA GLN A 183 9.37 0.37 -5.47
C GLN A 183 10.85 0.72 -5.44
N PHE A 184 11.49 0.60 -4.25
CA PHE A 184 12.87 1.02 -4.07
C PHE A 184 13.81 -0.16 -3.76
N LYS A 185 13.43 -1.03 -2.83
CA LYS A 185 14.31 -2.09 -2.31
C LYS A 185 14.79 -3.09 -3.38
N VAL A 186 13.96 -3.35 -4.37
CA VAL A 186 14.23 -4.31 -5.45
C VAL A 186 14.45 -3.65 -6.80
N ALA A 187 14.48 -2.31 -6.83
CA ALA A 187 14.71 -1.54 -8.04
C ALA A 187 16.15 -1.72 -8.50
N ARG A 188 16.32 -2.34 -9.68
CA ARG A 188 17.63 -2.55 -10.33
C ARG A 188 17.55 -2.14 -11.78
N ASP A 189 18.66 -1.63 -12.33
CA ASP A 189 18.80 -1.39 -13.76
C ASP A 189 19.07 -2.70 -14.53
N GLU A 190 19.22 -2.61 -15.84
CA GLU A 190 19.51 -3.74 -16.72
C GLU A 190 20.83 -4.44 -16.37
N ASP A 191 21.77 -3.71 -15.77
CA ASP A 191 23.06 -4.23 -15.33
C ASP A 191 23.00 -4.83 -13.90
N GLY A 192 21.83 -4.76 -13.23
CA GLY A 192 21.62 -5.28 -11.89
C GLY A 192 22.02 -4.32 -10.75
N ASN A 193 22.40 -3.06 -11.06
CA ASN A 193 22.74 -2.06 -10.05
C ASN A 193 21.47 -1.50 -9.38
N HIS A 194 21.57 -1.19 -8.11
CA HIS A 194 20.44 -0.62 -7.37
C HIS A 194 20.10 0.80 -7.85
N GLN A 195 18.83 1.02 -8.24
CA GLN A 195 18.31 2.34 -8.60
C GLN A 195 17.69 3.04 -7.39
N SER A 196 18.36 4.06 -6.86
CA SER A 196 17.89 4.85 -5.73
C SER A 196 16.64 5.67 -6.03
N ALA A 197 16.41 6.05 -7.29
CA ALA A 197 15.20 6.72 -7.75
C ALA A 197 13.96 5.82 -7.74
N GLY A 198 14.14 4.51 -7.54
CA GLY A 198 13.09 3.51 -7.60
C GLY A 198 12.58 3.27 -9.02
N LEU A 199 11.88 2.17 -9.21
CA LEU A 199 11.19 1.83 -10.45
C LEU A 199 9.68 1.75 -10.21
N VAL A 200 8.89 2.14 -11.20
CA VAL A 200 7.43 1.89 -11.17
C VAL A 200 7.23 0.39 -11.12
N ARG A 201 6.41 -0.06 -10.18
CA ARG A 201 6.14 -1.48 -10.00
C ARG A 201 5.21 -1.98 -11.10
N GLU A 202 5.56 -3.07 -11.79
CA GLU A 202 4.76 -3.67 -12.88
C GLU A 202 3.38 -4.12 -12.39
N ALA A 203 3.33 -4.88 -11.29
CA ALA A 203 2.08 -5.28 -10.66
C ALA A 203 1.66 -4.25 -9.60
N PRO A 204 0.68 -3.36 -9.88
CA PRO A 204 0.25 -2.35 -8.93
C PRO A 204 -0.33 -2.97 -7.65
N TRP A 205 -0.38 -2.19 -6.56
CA TRP A 205 -1.04 -2.64 -5.33
C TRP A 205 -2.55 -2.57 -5.48
N VAL A 206 -3.23 -3.61 -5.04
CA VAL A 206 -4.69 -3.61 -4.95
C VAL A 206 -5.12 -2.73 -3.77
N ALA A 207 -6.08 -1.84 -3.99
CA ALA A 207 -6.64 -0.95 -3.00
C ALA A 207 -8.10 -1.29 -2.70
N VAL A 208 -8.44 -1.30 -1.41
CA VAL A 208 -9.82 -1.36 -0.94
C VAL A 208 -10.42 0.05 -0.88
N PRO A 209 -11.76 0.22 -0.85
CA PRO A 209 -12.40 1.55 -0.85
C PRO A 209 -11.84 2.53 0.17
N GLN A 210 -11.54 2.08 1.39
CA GLN A 210 -10.97 2.91 2.47
C GLN A 210 -9.60 3.51 2.09
N VAL A 211 -8.80 2.76 1.35
CA VAL A 211 -7.52 3.23 0.83
C VAL A 211 -7.73 4.30 -0.23
N VAL A 212 -8.71 4.11 -1.11
CA VAL A 212 -9.08 5.12 -2.12
C VAL A 212 -9.51 6.41 -1.46
N THR A 213 -10.40 6.33 -0.45
CA THR A 213 -10.84 7.50 0.32
C THR A 213 -9.64 8.23 0.95
N ALA A 214 -8.70 7.50 1.56
CA ALA A 214 -7.50 8.11 2.14
C ALA A 214 -6.63 8.82 1.09
N VAL A 215 -6.48 8.24 -0.11
CA VAL A 215 -5.78 8.90 -1.24
C VAL A 215 -6.50 10.18 -1.64
N ARG A 216 -7.83 10.14 -1.83
CA ARG A 216 -8.62 11.33 -2.21
C ARG A 216 -8.55 12.45 -1.17
N VAL A 217 -8.55 12.11 0.12
CA VAL A 217 -8.34 13.09 1.20
C VAL A 217 -6.98 13.77 1.08
N LEU A 218 -5.92 13.00 0.81
CA LEU A 218 -4.58 13.56 0.63
C LEU A 218 -4.46 14.40 -0.65
N GLU A 219 -5.10 14.00 -1.73
CA GLU A 219 -5.16 14.75 -2.99
C GLU A 219 -5.83 16.12 -2.83
N ARG A 220 -6.85 16.23 -1.99
CA ARG A 220 -7.49 17.52 -1.65
C ARG A 220 -6.58 18.47 -0.88
N LEU A 221 -5.62 17.96 -0.14
CA LEU A 221 -4.65 18.76 0.63
C LEU A 221 -3.50 19.27 -0.23
N GLY A 222 -3.05 18.44 -1.19
CA GLY A 222 -1.91 18.70 -2.04
C GLY A 222 -2.32 19.11 -3.46
N GLY A 223 -1.54 19.94 -4.10
CA GLY A 223 -1.65 20.21 -5.51
C GLY A 223 -1.07 19.05 -6.35
N HIS A 224 -0.17 19.38 -7.27
CA HIS A 224 0.54 18.41 -8.07
C HIS A 224 1.84 17.99 -7.36
N GLY A 225 2.03 16.73 -7.03
CA GLY A 225 3.25 16.24 -6.41
C GLY A 225 3.04 15.09 -5.41
N LEU A 226 3.91 15.02 -4.41
CA LEU A 226 3.87 13.96 -3.39
C LEU A 226 2.70 14.14 -2.43
N LEU A 227 1.96 13.06 -2.18
CA LEU A 227 0.84 13.05 -1.23
C LEU A 227 1.28 13.36 0.22
N PHE A 228 2.51 13.00 0.58
CA PHE A 228 3.10 13.26 1.89
C PHE A 228 4.19 14.35 1.83
N ALA A 229 4.01 15.36 0.98
CA ALA A 229 4.93 16.49 0.91
C ALA A 229 4.93 17.30 2.21
N ILE A 230 6.10 17.80 2.63
CA ILE A 230 6.25 18.54 3.89
C ILE A 230 5.42 19.84 3.86
N GLU A 231 5.50 20.58 2.77
CA GLU A 231 4.85 21.88 2.58
C GLU A 231 3.32 21.78 2.64
N VAL A 232 2.75 20.64 2.24
CA VAL A 232 1.30 20.42 2.22
C VAL A 232 0.77 20.08 3.62
N HIS A 233 1.50 19.27 4.35
CA HIS A 233 1.02 18.69 5.60
C HIS A 233 1.62 19.33 6.85
N ASP A 234 2.54 20.28 6.68
CA ASP A 234 3.13 21.07 7.74
C ASP A 234 3.37 22.51 7.27
N PRO A 235 2.31 23.32 7.19
CA PRO A 235 2.37 24.68 6.66
C PRO A 235 3.30 25.62 7.46
N LEU A 236 3.76 25.19 8.63
CA LEU A 236 4.75 25.93 9.44
C LEU A 236 6.19 25.59 9.04
N GLN A 237 6.42 24.65 8.14
CA GLN A 237 7.75 24.27 7.68
C GLN A 237 8.28 25.27 6.62
N PRO A 238 9.57 25.62 6.68
CA PRO A 238 10.16 26.55 5.71
C PRO A 238 10.15 25.98 4.28
N GLU A 239 9.98 26.83 3.28
CA GLU A 239 10.02 26.53 1.85
C GLU A 239 11.28 25.78 1.37
N ARG A 240 12.38 25.83 2.15
CA ARG A 240 13.63 25.11 1.87
C ARG A 240 13.50 23.59 1.69
N ARG A 241 12.34 23.02 2.04
CA ARG A 241 12.05 21.58 1.95
C ARG A 241 10.99 21.24 0.91
N SER A 242 10.63 22.20 0.07
CA SER A 242 9.66 22.00 -1.00
C SER A 242 10.00 20.80 -1.90
N GLY A 243 8.99 20.03 -2.27
CA GLY A 243 9.11 18.84 -3.11
C GLY A 243 9.66 17.59 -2.43
N ARG A 244 9.87 17.60 -1.10
CA ARG A 244 10.30 16.42 -0.34
C ARG A 244 9.17 15.86 0.52
N SER A 245 9.15 14.54 0.65
CA SER A 245 8.24 13.89 1.58
C SER A 245 8.71 14.03 3.03
N LEU A 246 7.77 13.80 3.96
CA LEU A 246 8.06 13.72 5.39
C LEU A 246 9.10 12.63 5.69
N ALA A 247 9.98 12.87 6.63
CA ALA A 247 10.91 11.85 7.10
C ALA A 247 10.17 10.73 7.86
N ILE A 248 10.64 9.50 7.72
CA ILE A 248 10.04 8.32 8.38
C ILE A 248 9.99 8.50 9.91
N ALA A 249 11.05 9.07 10.50
CA ALA A 249 11.07 9.36 11.93
C ALA A 249 10.00 10.39 12.34
N THR A 250 9.74 11.40 11.51
CA THR A 250 8.67 12.36 11.72
C THR A 250 7.30 11.67 11.71
N MET A 251 7.06 10.76 10.76
CA MET A 251 5.82 10.01 10.70
C MET A 251 5.64 9.10 11.92
N SER A 252 6.69 8.44 12.39
CA SER A 252 6.63 7.64 13.62
C SER A 252 6.26 8.48 14.85
N ASN A 253 6.80 9.70 14.96
CA ASN A 253 6.43 10.63 16.03
C ASN A 253 4.97 11.10 15.91
N ARG A 254 4.48 11.29 14.68
CA ARG A 254 3.08 11.67 14.43
C ARG A 254 2.10 10.55 14.79
N ILE A 255 2.48 9.28 14.57
CA ILE A 255 1.66 8.14 15.00
C ILE A 255 1.49 8.13 16.52
N GLU A 256 2.56 8.34 17.27
CA GLU A 256 2.48 8.45 18.75
C GLU A 256 1.59 9.63 19.16
N SER A 257 1.83 10.81 18.58
CA SER A 257 1.00 12.00 18.85
C SER A 257 -0.49 11.78 18.49
N PHE A 258 -0.78 11.03 17.43
CA PHE A 258 -2.14 10.65 17.08
C PHE A 258 -2.76 9.73 18.13
N ILE A 259 -2.01 8.74 18.64
CA ILE A 259 -2.46 7.85 19.72
C ILE A 259 -2.78 8.65 20.98
N ASP A 260 -1.88 9.56 21.37
CA ASP A 260 -2.06 10.41 22.55
C ASP A 260 -3.29 11.31 22.41
N TRP A 261 -3.47 11.91 21.22
CA TRP A 261 -4.64 12.74 20.94
C TRP A 261 -5.93 11.93 21.02
N VAL A 262 -5.98 10.75 20.39
CA VAL A 262 -7.14 9.84 20.42
C VAL A 262 -7.49 9.46 21.87
N ASN A 263 -6.49 9.08 22.66
CA ASN A 263 -6.70 8.66 24.04
C ASN A 263 -7.22 9.82 24.91
N THR A 264 -6.66 11.01 24.73
CA THR A 264 -7.14 12.23 25.40
C THR A 264 -8.57 12.56 24.97
N HIS A 265 -8.86 12.49 23.68
CA HIS A 265 -10.19 12.76 23.13
C HIS A 265 -11.24 11.75 23.64
N ALA A 266 -10.91 10.46 23.62
CA ALA A 266 -11.77 9.39 24.14
C ALA A 266 -12.03 9.58 25.64
N HIS A 267 -11.02 9.92 26.44
CA HIS A 267 -11.16 10.21 27.85
C HIS A 267 -12.11 11.40 28.12
N ASN A 268 -11.87 12.52 27.42
CA ASN A 268 -12.67 13.74 27.58
C ASN A 268 -14.14 13.55 27.19
N ARG A 269 -14.44 12.53 26.37
CA ARG A 269 -15.78 12.14 25.93
C ARG A 269 -16.39 11.01 26.75
N GLY A 270 -15.75 10.55 27.83
CA GLY A 270 -16.23 9.43 28.65
C GLY A 270 -16.19 8.07 27.92
N ARG A 271 -15.41 7.94 26.84
CA ARG A 271 -15.32 6.73 25.98
C ARG A 271 -14.02 5.97 26.18
N GLN A 272 -13.63 5.74 27.42
CA GLN A 272 -12.35 5.09 27.77
C GLN A 272 -12.17 3.70 27.13
N ALA A 273 -13.27 2.98 26.86
CA ALA A 273 -13.25 1.69 26.19
C ALA A 273 -12.77 1.76 24.71
N GLU A 274 -12.79 2.95 24.11
CA GLU A 274 -12.31 3.19 22.75
C GLU A 274 -10.88 3.72 22.72
N ALA A 275 -10.24 3.91 23.85
CA ALA A 275 -8.85 4.30 23.93
C ALA A 275 -7.95 3.24 23.27
N ILE A 276 -6.88 3.68 22.63
CA ILE A 276 -5.89 2.81 22.05
C ILE A 276 -4.99 2.27 23.17
N PRO A 277 -4.99 0.95 23.43
CA PRO A 277 -4.18 0.40 24.50
C PRO A 277 -2.68 0.54 24.20
N ALA A 278 -1.89 0.61 25.26
CA ALA A 278 -0.43 0.58 25.13
C ALA A 278 0.02 -0.73 24.47
N ASP A 279 0.98 -0.63 23.55
CA ASP A 279 1.52 -1.79 22.88
C ASP A 279 2.56 -2.48 23.76
N LEU A 280 2.42 -3.81 23.95
CA LEU A 280 3.32 -4.63 24.78
C LEU A 280 4.77 -4.65 24.26
N HIS A 281 4.97 -4.35 22.97
CA HIS A 281 6.29 -4.32 22.33
C HIS A 281 6.83 -2.90 22.17
N GLY A 282 6.29 -1.93 22.90
CA GLY A 282 6.71 -0.56 22.91
C GLY A 282 6.14 0.25 21.73
N ARG A 283 6.93 1.20 21.24
CA ARG A 283 6.48 2.20 20.28
C ARG A 283 6.00 1.61 18.95
N VAL A 284 4.90 2.13 18.41
CA VAL A 284 4.34 1.70 17.12
C VAL A 284 5.15 2.29 15.96
N GLY A 285 6.05 1.49 15.40
CA GLY A 285 6.82 1.88 14.21
C GLY A 285 6.08 1.57 12.91
N THR A 286 6.34 2.37 11.86
CA THR A 286 5.69 2.27 10.53
C THR A 286 5.83 0.91 9.87
N GLY A 287 6.94 0.20 10.09
CA GLY A 287 7.17 -1.15 9.54
C GLY A 287 6.28 -2.25 10.12
N ARG A 288 5.55 -1.98 11.22
CA ARG A 288 4.67 -2.97 11.85
C ARG A 288 3.38 -3.18 11.06
N PHE A 289 2.87 -2.16 10.38
CA PHE A 289 1.64 -2.23 9.58
C PHE A 289 1.72 -3.32 8.52
N ARG A 290 2.80 -3.31 7.74
CA ARG A 290 3.06 -4.32 6.71
C ARG A 290 3.11 -5.75 7.30
N ARG A 291 3.75 -5.93 8.47
CA ARG A 291 3.83 -7.24 9.12
C ARG A 291 2.49 -7.73 9.61
N THR A 292 1.68 -6.85 10.19
CA THR A 292 0.36 -7.20 10.69
C THR A 292 -0.57 -7.61 9.55
N LEU A 293 -0.59 -6.85 8.44
CA LEU A 293 -1.39 -7.22 7.27
C LEU A 293 -0.93 -8.56 6.69
N ALA A 294 0.40 -8.76 6.57
CA ALA A 294 0.96 -10.01 6.09
C ALA A 294 0.49 -11.21 6.92
N TRP A 295 0.49 -11.07 8.24
CA TRP A 295 0.03 -12.10 9.15
C TRP A 295 -1.47 -12.42 8.96
N HIS A 296 -2.30 -11.39 8.74
CA HIS A 296 -3.73 -11.59 8.49
C HIS A 296 -4.02 -12.22 7.13
N ILE A 297 -3.30 -11.81 6.07
CA ILE A 297 -3.48 -12.38 4.74
C ILE A 297 -2.98 -13.83 4.71
N ALA A 298 -1.79 -14.11 5.25
CA ALA A 298 -1.18 -15.43 5.23
C ALA A 298 -2.03 -16.54 5.88
N ARG A 299 -2.93 -16.17 6.79
CA ARG A 299 -3.84 -17.09 7.49
C ARG A 299 -5.12 -17.42 6.72
N ARG A 300 -5.34 -16.82 5.57
CA ARG A 300 -6.53 -17.08 4.74
C ARG A 300 -6.22 -18.11 3.67
N PRO A 301 -7.21 -18.90 3.24
CA PRO A 301 -7.08 -19.78 2.08
C PRO A 301 -6.51 -19.00 0.87
N GLY A 302 -5.47 -19.53 0.20
CA GLY A 302 -4.77 -18.83 -0.89
C GLY A 302 -3.97 -17.58 -0.46
N GLY A 303 -3.89 -17.30 0.87
CA GLY A 303 -3.34 -16.06 1.40
C GLY A 303 -1.86 -15.83 1.10
N LEU A 304 -1.06 -16.88 0.97
CA LEU A 304 0.36 -16.72 0.62
C LEU A 304 0.55 -16.23 -0.80
N VAL A 305 -0.22 -16.76 -1.75
CA VAL A 305 -0.18 -16.31 -3.14
C VAL A 305 -0.65 -14.85 -3.20
N ALA A 306 -1.77 -14.53 -2.56
CA ALA A 306 -2.27 -13.17 -2.47
C ALA A 306 -1.24 -12.22 -1.83
N LEU A 307 -0.54 -12.66 -0.79
CA LEU A 307 0.51 -11.89 -0.12
C LEU A 307 1.73 -11.70 -1.03
N ALA A 308 2.14 -12.73 -1.77
CA ALA A 308 3.25 -12.64 -2.72
C ALA A 308 2.96 -11.62 -3.82
N VAL A 309 1.74 -11.65 -4.38
CA VAL A 309 1.28 -10.67 -5.38
C VAL A 309 1.23 -9.26 -4.78
N GLN A 310 0.54 -9.09 -3.65
CA GLN A 310 0.37 -7.76 -3.02
C GLN A 310 1.71 -7.15 -2.58
N TYR A 311 2.67 -7.97 -2.14
CA TYR A 311 3.97 -7.49 -1.64
C TYR A 311 5.08 -7.51 -2.71
N GLY A 312 4.79 -8.02 -3.91
CA GLY A 312 5.78 -8.15 -4.99
C GLY A 312 6.93 -9.09 -4.62
N HIS A 313 6.63 -10.18 -3.91
CA HIS A 313 7.60 -11.21 -3.61
C HIS A 313 7.58 -12.24 -4.73
N MET A 314 8.73 -12.43 -5.38
CA MET A 314 8.87 -13.48 -6.40
C MET A 314 8.98 -14.89 -5.79
N ARG A 315 9.08 -15.00 -4.45
CA ARG A 315 9.21 -16.27 -3.73
C ARG A 315 8.25 -16.28 -2.53
N THR A 316 7.47 -17.34 -2.41
CA THR A 316 6.58 -17.58 -1.27
C THR A 316 7.34 -17.67 0.06
N LEU A 317 8.57 -18.18 0.06
CA LEU A 317 9.49 -18.21 1.21
C LEU A 317 9.70 -16.84 1.88
N ILE A 318 9.75 -15.76 1.11
CA ILE A 318 9.85 -14.39 1.66
C ILE A 318 8.54 -14.00 2.36
N SER A 319 7.40 -14.44 1.83
CA SER A 319 6.08 -14.21 2.41
C SER A 319 5.93 -15.01 3.73
N GLU A 320 6.48 -16.22 3.80
CA GLU A 320 6.53 -17.05 5.01
C GLU A 320 7.26 -16.37 6.17
N GLY A 321 8.38 -15.68 5.90
CA GLY A 321 9.13 -14.94 6.92
C GLY A 321 8.31 -13.84 7.62
N TYR A 322 7.27 -13.32 6.99
CA TYR A 322 6.34 -12.38 7.63
C TYR A 322 5.23 -13.08 8.44
N GLY A 323 4.89 -14.32 8.09
CA GLY A 323 3.85 -15.12 8.74
C GLY A 323 4.38 -15.93 9.94
N SER A 324 5.67 -16.23 10.00
CA SER A 324 6.26 -17.26 10.85
C SER A 324 6.42 -16.92 12.34
N ARG A 325 5.98 -15.78 12.81
CA ARG A 325 6.14 -15.38 14.23
C ARG A 325 5.10 -15.94 15.19
N SER A 326 4.11 -16.68 14.73
CA SER A 326 3.23 -17.48 15.59
C SER A 326 3.52 -18.97 15.38
N ARG A 327 4.30 -19.56 16.28
CA ARG A 327 4.59 -21.00 16.26
C ARG A 327 3.28 -21.79 16.35
N GLY A 328 2.98 -22.62 15.37
CA GLY A 328 2.08 -23.75 15.50
C GLY A 328 0.84 -23.83 14.62
N GLY A 329 0.49 -22.87 13.78
CA GLY A 329 -0.74 -23.01 12.98
C GLY A 329 -0.65 -22.51 11.54
N ILE A 330 0.36 -21.72 11.24
CA ILE A 330 0.57 -21.15 9.90
C ILE A 330 1.26 -22.15 8.98
N HIS A 331 2.23 -22.91 9.46
CA HIS A 331 2.90 -23.93 8.65
C HIS A 331 1.88 -24.98 8.16
N ASP A 332 1.01 -25.44 9.04
CA ASP A 332 -0.03 -26.43 8.68
C ASP A 332 -1.01 -25.89 7.62
N LEU A 333 -1.36 -24.60 7.68
CA LEU A 333 -2.22 -23.95 6.66
C LEU A 333 -1.48 -23.74 5.34
N LEU A 334 -0.19 -23.41 5.39
CA LEU A 334 0.66 -23.24 4.23
C LEU A 334 0.87 -24.55 3.50
N ASP A 335 1.20 -25.58 4.25
CA ASP A 335 1.38 -26.93 3.74
C ASP A 335 0.05 -27.45 3.15
N PHE A 336 -1.07 -27.15 3.79
CA PHE A 336 -2.40 -27.51 3.28
C PHE A 336 -2.73 -26.84 1.94
N GLU A 337 -2.52 -25.53 1.79
CA GLU A 337 -2.79 -24.81 0.53
C GLU A 337 -1.78 -25.19 -0.55
N THR A 338 -0.53 -25.42 -0.20
CA THR A 338 0.48 -25.90 -1.15
C THR A 338 0.10 -27.28 -1.65
N ALA A 339 -0.30 -28.20 -0.75
CA ALA A 339 -0.75 -29.52 -1.12
C ALA A 339 -1.99 -29.50 -2.01
N ARG A 340 -2.96 -28.62 -1.74
CA ARG A 340 -4.14 -28.45 -2.60
C ARG A 340 -3.74 -28.00 -4.01
N THR A 341 -2.88 -27.01 -4.11
CA THR A 341 -2.43 -26.50 -5.43
C THR A 341 -1.68 -27.57 -6.21
N VAL A 342 -0.82 -28.35 -5.54
CA VAL A 342 -0.10 -29.46 -6.18
C VAL A 342 -1.05 -30.55 -6.62
N ALA A 343 -2.03 -30.94 -5.78
CA ALA A 343 -3.02 -31.95 -6.12
C ALA A 343 -3.88 -31.51 -7.31
N GLU A 344 -4.38 -30.28 -7.29
CA GLU A 344 -5.20 -29.70 -8.36
C GLU A 344 -4.45 -29.70 -9.71
N HIS A 345 -3.21 -29.22 -9.72
CA HIS A 345 -2.37 -29.23 -10.93
C HIS A 345 -2.04 -30.63 -11.44
N LEU A 346 -1.73 -31.59 -10.54
CA LEU A 346 -1.46 -32.97 -10.95
C LEU A 346 -2.73 -33.67 -11.49
N SER A 347 -3.89 -33.38 -10.93
CA SER A 347 -5.18 -33.86 -11.43
C SER A 347 -5.49 -33.29 -12.82
N GLU A 348 -5.28 -31.98 -13.04
CA GLU A 348 -5.44 -31.35 -14.36
C GLU A 348 -4.51 -31.97 -15.39
N VAL A 349 -3.23 -32.21 -15.01
CA VAL A 349 -2.25 -32.88 -15.87
C VAL A 349 -2.69 -34.32 -16.16
N HIS A 350 -3.21 -35.03 -15.17
CA HIS A 350 -3.74 -36.41 -15.38
C HIS A 350 -4.88 -36.41 -16.38
N GLU A 351 -5.89 -35.56 -16.20
CA GLU A 351 -7.02 -35.42 -17.10
C GLU A 351 -6.59 -35.06 -18.53
N ALA A 352 -5.66 -34.11 -18.68
CA ALA A 352 -5.15 -33.74 -19.98
C ALA A 352 -4.43 -34.90 -20.67
N ILE A 353 -3.62 -35.67 -19.95
CA ILE A 353 -2.95 -36.88 -20.46
C ILE A 353 -3.97 -37.94 -20.91
N GLN A 354 -5.05 -38.13 -20.17
CA GLN A 354 -6.11 -39.10 -20.53
C GLN A 354 -6.83 -38.73 -21.84
N VAL A 355 -6.94 -37.45 -22.17
CA VAL A 355 -7.51 -36.99 -23.45
C VAL A 355 -6.46 -36.83 -24.56
N GLY A 356 -5.21 -37.25 -24.34
CA GLY A 356 -4.19 -37.35 -25.37
C GLY A 356 -3.10 -36.26 -25.32
N GLU A 357 -3.01 -35.50 -24.24
CA GLU A 357 -1.89 -34.53 -24.03
C GLU A 357 -0.57 -35.29 -23.99
N GLY A 358 0.38 -34.92 -24.84
CA GLY A 358 1.72 -35.48 -24.84
C GLY A 358 2.64 -34.78 -23.84
N VAL A 359 3.61 -35.54 -23.30
CA VAL A 359 4.58 -35.02 -22.34
C VAL A 359 6.00 -35.29 -22.84
N SER A 360 6.88 -34.31 -22.84
CA SER A 360 8.28 -34.44 -23.22
C SER A 360 9.26 -34.02 -22.13
N GLY A 361 10.53 -34.23 -22.36
CA GLY A 361 11.64 -33.80 -21.52
C GLY A 361 12.13 -34.89 -20.53
N PRO A 362 13.27 -34.66 -19.85
CA PRO A 362 13.91 -35.67 -19.00
C PRO A 362 13.06 -36.14 -17.82
N ALA A 363 12.07 -35.35 -17.40
CA ALA A 363 11.14 -35.68 -16.32
C ALA A 363 9.78 -36.17 -16.82
N ALA A 364 9.55 -36.35 -18.13
CA ALA A 364 8.25 -36.70 -18.68
C ALA A 364 7.59 -37.89 -18.00
N ARG A 365 8.29 -39.04 -17.93
CA ARG A 365 7.77 -40.25 -17.28
C ARG A 365 7.48 -40.05 -15.78
N ARG A 366 8.30 -39.24 -15.10
CA ARG A 366 8.11 -38.93 -13.67
C ARG A 366 6.85 -38.07 -13.47
N LEU A 367 6.61 -37.11 -14.35
CA LEU A 367 5.40 -36.27 -14.33
C LEU A 367 4.15 -37.11 -14.55
N ILE A 368 4.16 -38.00 -15.59
CA ILE A 368 3.03 -38.90 -15.89
C ILE A 368 2.73 -39.78 -14.68
N ASN A 369 3.76 -40.38 -14.07
CA ASN A 369 3.59 -41.24 -12.90
C ASN A 369 3.09 -40.44 -11.68
N ALA A 370 3.59 -39.22 -11.46
CA ALA A 370 3.16 -38.36 -10.37
C ALA A 370 1.66 -37.98 -10.51
N ALA A 371 1.24 -37.63 -11.72
CA ALA A 371 -0.16 -37.32 -12.00
C ALA A 371 -1.08 -38.52 -11.79
N ALA A 372 -0.71 -39.73 -12.25
CA ALA A 372 -1.46 -40.94 -12.00
C ALA A 372 -1.51 -41.34 -10.51
N GLN A 373 -0.39 -41.23 -9.81
CA GLN A 373 -0.29 -41.51 -8.37
C GLN A 373 -1.14 -40.54 -7.54
N GLU A 374 -1.09 -39.24 -7.86
CA GLU A 374 -1.94 -38.23 -7.22
C GLU A 374 -3.42 -38.55 -7.42
N HIS A 375 -3.84 -38.81 -8.68
CA HIS A 375 -5.21 -39.08 -9.01
C HIS A 375 -5.74 -40.34 -8.26
N HIS A 376 -4.94 -41.39 -8.17
CA HIS A 376 -5.31 -42.61 -7.45
C HIS A 376 -5.42 -42.39 -5.93
N ARG A 377 -4.55 -41.54 -5.32
CA ARG A 377 -4.49 -41.36 -3.86
C ARG A 377 -5.38 -40.24 -3.35
N PHE A 378 -5.55 -39.17 -4.08
CA PHE A 378 -6.20 -37.95 -3.62
C PHE A 378 -7.31 -37.46 -4.55
N GLY A 379 -7.26 -37.78 -5.86
CA GLY A 379 -8.29 -37.38 -6.84
C GLY A 379 -8.44 -35.88 -7.00
N GLY A 380 -7.34 -35.13 -6.93
CA GLY A 380 -7.33 -33.64 -7.02
C GLY A 380 -7.84 -32.91 -5.77
N ILE A 381 -8.21 -33.62 -4.71
CA ILE A 381 -8.87 -33.03 -3.54
C ILE A 381 -8.13 -33.36 -2.26
N ILE A 382 -7.64 -32.31 -1.58
CA ILE A 382 -7.06 -32.41 -0.22
C ILE A 382 -8.07 -31.86 0.79
N THR A 383 -8.54 -32.73 1.70
CA THR A 383 -9.57 -32.39 2.69
C THR A 383 -9.04 -32.30 4.13
N SER A 384 -7.82 -32.74 4.39
CA SER A 384 -7.23 -32.76 5.74
C SER A 384 -5.74 -32.42 5.73
N ILE A 385 -5.25 -31.87 6.87
CA ILE A 385 -3.82 -31.58 7.09
C ILE A 385 -2.98 -32.87 6.97
N ARG A 386 -3.52 -34.00 7.36
CA ARG A 386 -2.82 -35.30 7.23
C ARG A 386 -2.57 -35.63 5.76
N GLN A 387 -3.59 -35.51 4.90
CA GLN A 387 -3.44 -35.73 3.45
C GLN A 387 -2.45 -34.72 2.85
N ALA A 388 -2.49 -33.46 3.29
CA ALA A 388 -1.53 -32.47 2.85
C ALA A 388 -0.08 -32.85 3.18
N ASN A 389 0.16 -33.26 4.42
CA ASN A 389 1.48 -33.73 4.85
C ASN A 389 1.91 -35.01 4.10
N ASP A 390 0.98 -35.94 3.86
CA ASP A 390 1.25 -37.18 3.13
C ASP A 390 1.64 -36.88 1.67
N LEU A 391 0.99 -35.90 1.02
CA LEU A 391 1.32 -35.46 -0.34
C LEU A 391 2.68 -34.73 -0.38
N LEU A 392 2.89 -33.75 0.48
CA LEU A 392 4.12 -32.92 0.49
C LEU A 392 5.36 -33.69 0.92
N SER A 393 5.21 -34.72 1.74
CA SER A 393 6.32 -35.60 2.13
C SER A 393 6.75 -36.58 1.06
N ASP A 394 5.95 -36.77 0.02
CA ASP A 394 6.25 -37.68 -1.09
C ASP A 394 7.10 -36.97 -2.16
N PRO A 395 8.39 -37.31 -2.30
CA PRO A 395 9.27 -36.64 -3.26
C PRO A 395 8.83 -36.82 -4.70
N THR A 396 8.03 -37.86 -5.01
CA THR A 396 7.56 -38.14 -6.37
C THR A 396 6.49 -37.17 -6.82
N LEU A 397 5.73 -36.59 -5.86
CA LEU A 397 4.65 -35.64 -6.10
C LEU A 397 5.12 -34.16 -6.04
N ASN A 398 6.42 -33.91 -5.86
CA ASN A 398 6.98 -32.55 -5.87
C ASN A 398 7.04 -31.99 -7.28
N VAL A 399 5.91 -31.51 -7.78
CA VAL A 399 5.75 -30.91 -9.11
C VAL A 399 5.38 -29.44 -8.98
N PHE A 400 6.11 -28.58 -9.71
CA PHE A 400 5.93 -27.14 -9.71
C PHE A 400 5.80 -26.64 -11.15
N GLU A 401 4.74 -25.89 -11.45
CA GLU A 401 4.61 -25.22 -12.74
C GLU A 401 5.47 -23.95 -12.79
N ASN A 402 6.20 -23.77 -13.88
CA ASN A 402 6.90 -22.52 -14.21
C ASN A 402 6.30 -21.93 -15.49
N LYS A 403 5.30 -21.08 -15.32
CA LYS A 403 4.59 -20.42 -16.44
C LYS A 403 5.48 -19.53 -17.29
N GLU A 404 6.48 -18.89 -16.70
CA GLU A 404 7.42 -18.00 -17.40
C GLU A 404 8.39 -18.78 -18.30
N ALA A 405 8.70 -20.02 -17.92
CA ALA A 405 9.59 -20.89 -18.67
C ALA A 405 8.84 -21.98 -19.45
N PHE A 406 7.52 -21.99 -19.43
CA PHE A 406 6.65 -22.95 -20.12
C PHE A 406 7.05 -24.40 -19.84
N LEU A 407 7.03 -24.80 -18.57
CA LEU A 407 7.43 -26.14 -18.14
C LEU A 407 6.90 -26.52 -16.76
N PHE A 408 6.83 -27.81 -16.51
CA PHE A 408 6.77 -28.37 -15.17
C PHE A 408 8.16 -28.77 -14.67
N CYS A 409 8.42 -28.51 -13.39
CA CYS A 409 9.59 -29.00 -12.67
C CYS A 409 9.15 -30.15 -11.73
N ASN A 410 9.38 -31.40 -12.12
CA ASN A 410 9.26 -32.53 -11.20
C ASN A 410 10.56 -32.59 -10.38
N TYR A 411 10.53 -31.96 -9.24
CA TYR A 411 11.71 -31.56 -8.48
C TYR A 411 12.40 -32.74 -7.79
N ASP A 412 13.56 -33.09 -8.30
CA ASP A 412 14.54 -33.94 -7.64
C ASP A 412 15.79 -33.10 -7.37
N ARG A 413 16.07 -32.87 -6.10
CA ARG A 413 17.18 -32.02 -5.67
C ARG A 413 18.55 -32.50 -6.20
N ALA A 414 18.76 -33.80 -6.25
CA ALA A 414 20.02 -34.37 -6.71
C ALA A 414 20.33 -34.05 -8.17
N LYS A 415 19.27 -33.73 -8.97
CA LYS A 415 19.34 -33.44 -10.39
C LYS A 415 19.14 -31.97 -10.71
N ALA A 416 18.82 -31.13 -9.69
CA ALA A 416 18.49 -29.73 -9.87
C ALA A 416 19.72 -28.89 -10.24
N LEU A 417 19.60 -28.07 -11.30
CA LEU A 417 20.62 -27.12 -11.76
C LEU A 417 20.40 -25.69 -11.22
N CYS A 418 19.28 -25.44 -10.55
CA CYS A 418 18.92 -24.10 -10.05
C CYS A 418 19.55 -23.73 -8.70
N HIS A 419 20.23 -24.67 -8.01
CA HIS A 419 20.90 -24.42 -6.73
C HIS A 419 22.41 -24.28 -6.90
N PRO A 420 23.01 -23.15 -6.51
CA PRO A 420 24.45 -22.92 -6.63
C PRO A 420 25.29 -23.61 -5.55
N GLY A 421 24.70 -24.28 -4.53
CA GLY A 421 25.43 -24.88 -3.43
C GLY A 421 24.84 -26.21 -2.92
N ARG A 422 25.73 -27.21 -2.66
CA ARG A 422 25.32 -28.54 -2.16
C ARG A 422 24.87 -28.58 -0.71
N ASN A 423 25.03 -27.49 0.07
CA ASN A 423 24.87 -27.48 1.52
C ASN A 423 23.59 -26.89 2.07
N ALA A 424 22.66 -26.38 1.22
CA ALA A 424 21.38 -25.87 1.68
C ALA A 424 20.41 -27.02 2.00
N LYS A 425 19.94 -27.10 3.23
CA LYS A 425 18.94 -28.09 3.65
C LYS A 425 17.56 -27.69 3.05
N SER A 426 16.89 -28.67 2.41
CA SER A 426 15.45 -28.64 2.10
C SER A 426 14.87 -27.32 1.56
N GLU A 427 15.42 -26.77 0.45
CA GLU A 427 14.82 -25.63 -0.23
C GLU A 427 14.02 -26.09 -1.45
N PRO A 428 12.83 -25.49 -1.72
CA PRO A 428 12.09 -25.72 -2.94
C PRO A 428 12.86 -25.23 -4.17
N PRO A 429 12.47 -25.63 -5.40
CA PRO A 429 13.18 -25.22 -6.61
C PRO A 429 13.18 -23.69 -6.81
N SER A 430 14.28 -23.18 -7.32
CA SER A 430 14.43 -21.76 -7.69
C SER A 430 13.92 -21.58 -9.13
N LEU A 431 12.61 -21.37 -9.32
CA LEU A 431 11.99 -21.29 -10.65
C LEU A 431 12.50 -20.14 -11.50
N ASP A 432 12.95 -19.05 -10.85
CA ASP A 432 13.60 -17.89 -11.49
C ASP A 432 15.00 -18.18 -12.07
N ARG A 433 15.61 -19.31 -11.67
CA ARG A 433 16.93 -19.75 -12.15
C ARG A 433 16.87 -21.05 -12.91
N CYS A 434 15.74 -21.36 -13.51
CA CYS A 434 15.56 -22.58 -14.25
C CYS A 434 16.52 -22.64 -15.45
N LYS A 435 17.16 -23.79 -15.65
CA LYS A 435 18.06 -24.05 -16.77
C LYS A 435 17.40 -25.01 -17.74
N VAL A 436 17.38 -24.68 -19.02
CA VAL A 436 16.69 -25.45 -20.09
C VAL A 436 17.16 -26.92 -20.19
N ASN A 437 18.38 -27.22 -19.77
CA ASN A 437 18.97 -28.57 -19.77
C ASN A 437 18.86 -29.29 -18.41
N CYS A 438 17.97 -28.83 -17.52
CA CYS A 438 17.77 -29.46 -16.21
C CYS A 438 17.03 -30.79 -16.36
N ALA A 439 17.51 -31.82 -15.66
CA ALA A 439 16.89 -33.16 -15.65
C ALA A 439 15.52 -33.23 -14.94
N ASN A 440 15.05 -32.14 -14.36
CA ASN A 440 13.75 -32.04 -13.69
C ASN A 440 12.66 -31.44 -14.59
N ILE A 441 12.95 -31.12 -15.84
CA ILE A 441 11.99 -30.47 -16.73
C ILE A 441 11.11 -31.49 -17.44
N ALA A 442 9.81 -31.19 -17.46
CA ALA A 442 8.82 -31.78 -18.35
C ALA A 442 8.02 -30.67 -19.04
N ARG A 443 7.59 -30.89 -20.27
CA ARG A 443 6.71 -30.00 -21.04
C ARG A 443 5.53 -30.78 -21.57
N THR A 444 4.39 -30.13 -21.67
CA THR A 444 3.18 -30.66 -22.28
C THR A 444 2.92 -30.04 -23.64
N ASP A 445 1.98 -30.58 -24.43
CA ASP A 445 1.55 -30.01 -25.71
C ASP A 445 1.08 -28.54 -25.51
N THR A 446 0.42 -28.28 -24.39
CA THR A 446 0.00 -26.92 -23.98
C THR A 446 1.20 -25.98 -23.84
N HIS A 447 2.30 -26.41 -23.22
CA HIS A 447 3.53 -25.61 -23.12
C HIS A 447 4.18 -25.37 -24.49
N ALA A 448 4.17 -26.37 -25.37
CA ALA A 448 4.70 -26.22 -26.74
C ALA A 448 3.88 -25.20 -27.54
N HIS A 449 2.57 -25.19 -27.39
CA HIS A 449 1.71 -24.16 -27.99
C HIS A 449 2.06 -22.77 -27.46
N GLN A 450 2.17 -22.60 -26.15
CA GLN A 450 2.55 -21.32 -25.51
C GLN A 450 3.95 -20.85 -25.94
N LEU A 451 4.90 -21.75 -26.10
CA LEU A 451 6.24 -21.42 -26.64
C LEU A 451 6.16 -20.85 -28.06
N ARG A 452 5.31 -21.43 -28.93
CA ARG A 452 5.08 -20.92 -30.29
C ARG A 452 4.41 -19.56 -30.29
N GLU A 453 3.37 -19.38 -29.49
CA GLU A 453 2.72 -18.07 -29.35
C GLU A 453 3.67 -16.96 -28.88
N ALA A 454 4.53 -17.29 -27.90
CA ALA A 454 5.55 -16.37 -27.41
C ALA A 454 6.60 -16.06 -28.49
N ALA A 455 7.07 -17.08 -29.26
CA ALA A 455 7.98 -16.91 -30.35
C ALA A 455 7.41 -15.99 -31.45
N ASP A 456 6.15 -16.24 -31.85
CA ASP A 456 5.44 -15.41 -32.83
C ASP A 456 5.28 -13.96 -32.34
N GLY A 457 5.02 -13.77 -31.04
CA GLY A 457 4.97 -12.46 -30.40
C GLY A 457 6.29 -11.69 -30.54
N LEU A 458 7.41 -12.34 -30.21
CA LEU A 458 8.75 -11.77 -30.35
C LEU A 458 9.10 -11.51 -31.83
N GLY A 459 8.71 -12.41 -32.71
CA GLY A 459 8.89 -12.23 -34.18
C GLY A 459 8.17 -11.00 -34.71
N ARG A 460 6.91 -10.78 -34.30
CA ARG A 460 6.17 -9.56 -34.67
C ARG A 460 6.82 -8.29 -34.11
N GLN A 461 7.35 -8.33 -32.90
CA GLN A 461 8.08 -7.20 -32.32
C GLN A 461 9.37 -6.91 -33.08
N ALA A 462 10.12 -7.94 -33.49
CA ALA A 462 11.37 -7.80 -34.19
C ALA A 462 11.25 -7.15 -35.58
N VAL A 463 10.10 -7.26 -36.25
CA VAL A 463 9.84 -6.61 -37.54
C VAL A 463 9.20 -5.22 -37.41
N SER A 464 8.96 -4.75 -36.21
CA SER A 464 8.44 -3.40 -35.96
C SER A 464 9.48 -2.36 -36.35
N GLY A 465 9.12 -1.42 -37.22
CA GLY A 465 9.99 -0.31 -37.64
C GLY A 465 10.43 0.64 -36.51
N LEU A 466 9.96 0.41 -35.28
CA LEU A 466 10.32 1.18 -34.07
C LEU A 466 11.43 0.51 -33.26
N VAL A 467 11.83 -0.74 -33.60
CA VAL A 467 12.84 -1.51 -32.87
C VAL A 467 14.19 -1.35 -33.52
N PRO A 468 15.23 -0.90 -32.80
CA PRO A 468 16.61 -0.85 -33.34
C PRO A 468 17.11 -2.25 -33.73
N GLU A 469 17.87 -2.36 -34.84
CA GLU A 469 18.31 -3.65 -35.38
C GLU A 469 19.02 -4.57 -34.39
N PRO A 470 19.94 -4.09 -33.50
CA PRO A 470 20.56 -4.98 -32.49
C PRO A 470 19.58 -5.59 -31.51
N LEU A 471 18.45 -4.91 -31.23
CA LEU A 471 17.38 -5.44 -30.40
C LEU A 471 16.48 -6.38 -31.19
N ALA A 472 16.20 -6.06 -32.45
CA ALA A 472 15.46 -6.93 -33.35
C ALA A 472 16.16 -8.29 -33.56
N ASP A 473 17.49 -8.31 -33.69
CA ASP A 473 18.26 -9.54 -33.78
C ASP A 473 18.13 -10.40 -32.50
N ARG A 474 18.26 -9.80 -31.32
CA ARG A 474 18.07 -10.52 -30.06
C ARG A 474 16.65 -11.08 -29.90
N LEU A 475 15.64 -10.36 -30.38
CA LEU A 475 14.26 -10.84 -30.36
C LEU A 475 14.07 -12.03 -31.31
N ARG A 476 14.70 -11.99 -32.51
CA ARG A 476 14.70 -13.11 -33.47
C ARG A 476 15.40 -14.34 -32.88
N GLU A 477 16.61 -14.17 -32.33
CA GLU A 477 17.34 -15.26 -31.67
C GLU A 477 16.51 -15.89 -30.54
N ARG A 478 15.86 -15.07 -29.70
CA ARG A 478 15.02 -15.58 -28.63
C ARG A 478 13.77 -16.29 -29.15
N ALA A 479 13.13 -15.78 -30.19
CA ALA A 479 12.01 -16.43 -30.86
C ALA A 479 12.42 -17.80 -31.44
N GLN A 480 13.59 -17.87 -32.05
CA GLN A 480 14.13 -19.12 -32.58
C GLN A 480 14.34 -20.16 -31.48
N VAL A 481 14.94 -19.79 -30.35
CA VAL A 481 15.14 -20.72 -29.21
C VAL A 481 13.81 -21.27 -28.71
N LEU A 482 12.76 -20.42 -28.59
CA LEU A 482 11.45 -20.88 -28.17
C LEU A 482 10.81 -21.85 -29.18
N THR A 483 10.98 -21.59 -30.47
CA THR A 483 10.52 -22.48 -31.55
C THR A 483 11.26 -23.83 -31.49
N GLU A 484 12.58 -23.83 -31.35
CA GLU A 484 13.38 -25.03 -31.20
C GLU A 484 12.95 -25.90 -30.01
N LEU A 485 12.63 -25.27 -28.87
CA LEU A 485 12.11 -25.98 -27.68
C LEU A 485 10.75 -26.61 -27.93
N ALA A 486 9.88 -25.95 -28.69
CA ALA A 486 8.56 -26.49 -29.05
C ALA A 486 8.69 -27.64 -30.06
N ASP A 487 9.60 -27.53 -31.04
CA ASP A 487 9.85 -28.58 -32.03
C ASP A 487 10.52 -29.80 -31.38
N GLN A 488 11.43 -29.58 -30.42
CA GLN A 488 12.01 -30.65 -29.63
C GLN A 488 10.92 -31.39 -28.81
N HIS A 489 9.95 -30.65 -28.28
CA HIS A 489 8.80 -31.26 -27.60
C HIS A 489 8.05 -32.19 -28.54
N ASP A 490 7.68 -31.76 -29.75
CA ASP A 490 6.93 -32.56 -30.70
C ASP A 490 7.69 -33.84 -31.14
N HIS A 491 9.03 -33.75 -31.18
CA HIS A 491 9.86 -34.91 -31.52
C HIS A 491 9.95 -35.92 -30.39
N ASP A 492 10.09 -35.44 -29.13
CA ASP A 492 10.42 -36.25 -27.96
C ASP A 492 9.19 -36.60 -27.12
N ARG A 493 7.99 -36.12 -27.46
CA ARG A 493 6.79 -36.32 -26.65
C ARG A 493 6.37 -37.78 -26.54
N VAL A 494 6.01 -38.16 -25.35
CA VAL A 494 5.48 -39.46 -25.01
C VAL A 494 3.98 -39.31 -24.75
N LEU A 495 3.18 -40.13 -25.36
CA LEU A 495 1.77 -40.27 -25.04
C LEU A 495 1.62 -41.40 -24.00
N ALA A 496 0.76 -41.23 -23.01
CA ALA A 496 0.39 -42.36 -22.17
C ALA A 496 -0.33 -43.41 -23.03
N ALA A 497 0.09 -44.67 -22.90
CA ALA A 497 -0.57 -45.76 -23.63
C ALA A 497 -2.04 -45.82 -23.21
N ALA A 498 -2.94 -45.60 -24.16
CA ALA A 498 -4.39 -45.76 -23.91
C ALA A 498 -4.64 -47.20 -23.40
N GLY A 499 -5.00 -47.32 -22.09
CA GLY A 499 -5.45 -48.61 -21.53
C GLY A 499 -4.47 -49.33 -20.59
N ALA A 500 -3.43 -48.68 -20.08
CA ALA A 500 -2.70 -49.22 -18.92
C ALA A 500 -3.37 -48.75 -17.63
N ASP A 501 -4.22 -49.58 -17.03
CA ASP A 501 -4.54 -49.49 -15.62
C ASP A 501 -3.24 -49.60 -14.84
N LEU A 502 -2.75 -48.46 -14.32
CA LEU A 502 -1.58 -48.33 -13.42
C LEU A 502 -2.02 -48.26 -11.98
#